data_bd372ea1a63fb7848b686a06aaf3dcb1
#
_entry.id   bd372ea1a63fb7848b686a06aaf3dcb1
#
_cell.length_a   1.000
_cell.length_b   1.000
_cell.length_c   1.000
_cell.angle_alpha   90.00
_cell.angle_beta   90.00
_cell.angle_gamma   90.00
#
_symmetry.space_group_name_H-M   'P 1'
#
loop_
_entity.id
_entity.type
_entity.pdbx_description
1 polymer ?
#
loop_
_entity_poly.entity_id
_entity_poly.type
_entity_poly.pdbx_seq_one_letter_code
_entity_poly.pdbx_strand_id
1 'polypeptide(L)'
;MNKTYDVTALGELLIDFTENGLSGSGNPLLEANPGGAPCNVLSMLNNYGRKTAFIGKVGEDMFGRMLYDVVKGVGIDVRNLCMDKTVHTTLAFVHTYPDGDRDFSFYRNPGADMMLCKDDVDKDLIESSRVFHFGTLSSTHEGNREATRYAIDVAKKAGDVISFDPNLRENLWESLDDVRAEIEYGMSVCDMLKISDNEVEFMCGTDDYDKGAQMLIDKYQIPLVLITLGKYGSRGYYKGNKVVAQPFLQEGTIETTGAGDTFCASAIHYVLKYGIDGFDDDKLMELLLHGNAAASLITTRKGALKVMPTTDEIEQLLKARL
;
A
#
# COMPACT_ATOMS: atom_id res chain seq x y z
N MET A 1 -17.35 19.55 6.70
CA MET A 1 -16.11 20.32 6.47
C MET A 1 -15.74 20.21 4.99
N ASN A 2 -15.00 21.20 4.47
CA ASN A 2 -14.57 21.13 3.07
C ASN A 2 -13.38 20.14 2.97
N LYS A 3 -13.53 19.01 2.26
CA LYS A 3 -12.49 17.99 2.12
C LYS A 3 -11.40 18.50 1.16
N THR A 4 -10.24 18.85 1.71
CA THR A 4 -9.09 19.42 0.94
C THR A 4 -8.27 18.37 0.25
N TYR A 5 -8.15 17.18 0.87
CA TYR A 5 -7.42 16.04 0.33
C TYR A 5 -8.38 14.96 -0.17
N ASP A 6 -7.97 14.27 -1.21
CA ASP A 6 -8.65 13.08 -1.66
C ASP A 6 -8.28 11.89 -0.76
N VAL A 7 -6.99 11.73 -0.43
CA VAL A 7 -6.49 10.60 0.36
C VAL A 7 -5.43 11.05 1.35
N THR A 8 -5.57 10.62 2.60
CA THR A 8 -4.49 10.62 3.59
C THR A 8 -4.13 9.17 3.92
N ALA A 9 -2.84 8.83 3.89
CA ALA A 9 -2.36 7.52 4.31
C ALA A 9 -1.44 7.63 5.52
N LEU A 10 -1.50 6.62 6.40
CA LEU A 10 -0.62 6.46 7.54
C LEU A 10 0.16 5.15 7.42
N GLY A 11 1.47 5.21 7.67
CA GLY A 11 2.27 4.00 7.75
C GLY A 11 3.78 4.23 7.69
N GLU A 12 4.48 3.21 7.23
CA GLU A 12 5.93 3.20 7.11
C GLU A 12 6.42 3.99 5.89
N LEU A 13 7.63 4.53 6.07
CA LEU A 13 8.45 5.10 5.00
C LEU A 13 9.91 4.76 5.32
N LEU A 14 10.59 4.12 4.37
CA LEU A 14 11.89 3.49 4.60
C LEU A 14 12.77 3.51 3.32
N ILE A 15 14.00 3.04 3.45
CA ILE A 15 14.89 2.82 2.31
C ILE A 15 15.01 1.31 2.06
N ASP A 16 14.69 0.89 0.83
CA ASP A 16 14.99 -0.44 0.31
C ASP A 16 16.34 -0.41 -0.42
N PHE A 17 17.35 -1.07 0.15
CA PHE A 17 18.61 -1.28 -0.54
C PHE A 17 18.55 -2.49 -1.43
N THR A 18 18.68 -2.30 -2.75
CA THR A 18 18.73 -3.37 -3.74
C THR A 18 20.12 -3.48 -4.36
N GLU A 19 20.50 -4.69 -4.77
CA GLU A 19 21.79 -4.92 -5.41
C GLU A 19 21.84 -4.23 -6.78
N ASN A 20 22.94 -3.50 -7.04
CA ASN A 20 23.18 -2.78 -8.29
C ASN A 20 24.59 -3.05 -8.85
N GLY A 21 24.99 -4.33 -8.91
CA GLY A 21 26.25 -4.80 -9.45
C GLY A 21 27.43 -4.67 -8.47
N LEU A 22 28.64 -4.62 -9.02
CA LEU A 22 29.89 -4.58 -8.26
C LEU A 22 30.69 -3.30 -8.57
N SER A 23 31.38 -2.80 -7.57
CA SER A 23 32.37 -1.71 -7.73
C SER A 23 33.61 -2.20 -8.49
N GLY A 24 34.47 -1.29 -8.93
CA GLY A 24 35.75 -1.63 -9.57
C GLY A 24 36.73 -2.46 -8.69
N SER A 25 36.48 -2.51 -7.37
CA SER A 25 37.22 -3.34 -6.40
C SER A 25 36.47 -4.65 -6.04
N GLY A 26 35.37 -4.96 -6.72
CA GLY A 26 34.60 -6.19 -6.49
C GLY A 26 33.64 -6.15 -5.29
N ASN A 27 33.42 -4.99 -4.66
CA ASN A 27 32.47 -4.87 -3.56
C ASN A 27 31.03 -4.70 -4.11
N PRO A 28 29.99 -5.27 -3.45
CA PRO A 28 28.60 -5.04 -3.81
C PRO A 28 28.26 -3.53 -3.80
N LEU A 29 27.58 -3.08 -4.85
CA LEU A 29 26.95 -1.77 -4.90
C LEU A 29 25.46 -1.93 -4.56
N LEU A 30 24.97 -1.06 -3.69
CA LEU A 30 23.57 -1.04 -3.27
C LEU A 30 22.93 0.27 -3.71
N GLU A 31 21.76 0.18 -4.32
CA GLU A 31 20.94 1.33 -4.67
C GLU A 31 19.93 1.59 -3.55
N ALA A 32 19.89 2.82 -3.06
CA ALA A 32 18.98 3.25 -2.01
C ALA A 32 17.64 3.68 -2.64
N ASN A 33 16.64 2.83 -2.60
CA ASN A 33 15.32 3.08 -3.16
C ASN A 33 14.35 3.55 -2.07
N PRO A 34 13.72 4.72 -2.20
CA PRO A 34 12.63 5.13 -1.35
C PRO A 34 11.47 4.14 -1.46
N GLY A 35 11.00 3.61 -0.34
CA GLY A 35 9.94 2.60 -0.24
C GLY A 35 9.00 2.87 0.93
N GLY A 36 7.95 2.09 0.99
CA GLY A 36 6.85 2.16 1.96
C GLY A 36 5.52 2.11 1.23
N ALA A 37 4.73 1.06 1.51
CA ALA A 37 3.49 0.80 0.79
C ALA A 37 2.53 1.99 0.77
N PRO A 38 2.28 2.69 1.90
CA PRO A 38 1.38 3.84 1.88
C PRO A 38 1.84 4.97 0.94
N CYS A 39 3.15 5.26 0.91
CA CYS A 39 3.69 6.29 0.02
C CYS A 39 3.69 5.85 -1.45
N ASN A 40 3.84 4.56 -1.74
CA ASN A 40 3.67 4.02 -3.09
C ASN A 40 2.23 4.23 -3.59
N VAL A 41 1.22 3.91 -2.75
CA VAL A 41 -0.19 4.16 -3.04
C VAL A 41 -0.44 5.65 -3.30
N LEU A 42 0.05 6.54 -2.44
CA LEU A 42 -0.14 7.99 -2.58
C LEU A 42 0.55 8.55 -3.83
N SER A 43 1.74 8.06 -4.17
CA SER A 43 2.46 8.48 -5.38
C SER A 43 1.68 8.13 -6.65
N MET A 44 1.13 6.92 -6.73
CA MET A 44 0.29 6.52 -7.84
C MET A 44 -1.00 7.36 -7.91
N LEU A 45 -1.61 7.66 -6.78
CA LEU A 45 -2.78 8.53 -6.71
C LEU A 45 -2.49 9.95 -7.20
N ASN A 46 -1.29 10.49 -6.94
CA ASN A 46 -0.88 11.78 -7.51
C ASN A 46 -0.80 11.74 -9.04
N ASN A 47 -0.33 10.62 -9.63
CA ASN A 47 -0.36 10.44 -11.09
C ASN A 47 -1.79 10.41 -11.66
N TYR A 48 -2.78 10.00 -10.85
CA TYR A 48 -4.21 10.14 -11.17
C TYR A 48 -4.78 11.54 -10.89
N GLY A 49 -3.94 12.53 -10.55
CA GLY A 49 -4.35 13.90 -10.24
C GLY A 49 -5.08 14.06 -8.90
N ARG A 50 -4.92 13.12 -7.98
CA ARG A 50 -5.50 13.18 -6.62
C ARG A 50 -4.61 13.99 -5.69
N LYS A 51 -5.21 14.71 -4.75
CA LYS A 51 -4.49 15.42 -3.69
C LYS A 51 -4.26 14.49 -2.50
N THR A 52 -3.00 14.24 -2.19
CA THR A 52 -2.62 13.24 -1.18
C THR A 52 -1.79 13.84 -0.06
N ALA A 53 -1.85 13.22 1.11
CA ALA A 53 -1.05 13.56 2.28
C ALA A 53 -0.58 12.30 3.00
N PHE A 54 0.57 12.37 3.65
CA PHE A 54 1.19 11.27 4.36
C PHE A 54 1.37 11.57 5.84
N ILE A 55 1.05 10.59 6.68
CA ILE A 55 1.31 10.57 8.12
C ILE A 55 2.31 9.46 8.41
N GLY A 56 3.47 9.82 8.95
CA GLY A 56 4.51 8.85 9.28
C GLY A 56 5.69 9.48 10.01
N LYS A 57 6.71 8.68 10.28
CA LYS A 57 7.90 9.13 10.97
C LYS A 57 9.16 8.50 10.37
N VAL A 58 10.20 9.31 10.19
CA VAL A 58 11.54 8.90 9.72
C VAL A 58 12.59 9.47 10.68
N GLY A 59 13.83 8.98 10.62
CA GLY A 59 14.91 9.52 11.43
C GLY A 59 15.35 10.92 10.99
N GLU A 60 15.84 11.75 11.92
CA GLU A 60 16.53 13.01 11.60
C GLU A 60 17.96 12.73 11.10
N ASP A 61 18.07 11.91 10.07
CA ASP A 61 19.32 11.45 9.47
C ASP A 61 19.35 11.72 7.94
N MET A 62 20.40 11.26 7.28
CA MET A 62 20.58 11.44 5.83
C MET A 62 19.43 10.81 5.04
N PHE A 63 18.99 9.61 5.43
CA PHE A 63 17.95 8.88 4.72
C PHE A 63 16.58 9.46 5.00
N GLY A 64 16.28 9.90 6.22
CA GLY A 64 15.02 10.58 6.54
C GLY A 64 14.84 11.88 5.76
N ARG A 65 15.91 12.68 5.62
CA ARG A 65 15.89 13.88 4.78
C ARG A 65 15.70 13.55 3.30
N MET A 66 16.38 12.51 2.79
CA MET A 66 16.20 12.03 1.42
C MET A 66 14.75 11.60 1.17
N LEU A 67 14.16 10.84 2.08
CA LEU A 67 12.78 10.39 1.99
C LEU A 67 11.79 11.56 2.00
N TYR A 68 12.00 12.54 2.89
CA TYR A 68 11.18 13.76 2.95
C TYR A 68 11.18 14.49 1.60
N ASP A 69 12.37 14.71 1.02
CA ASP A 69 12.50 15.42 -0.25
C ASP A 69 11.88 14.65 -1.40
N VAL A 70 12.01 13.32 -1.43
CA VAL A 70 11.43 12.47 -2.46
C VAL A 70 9.90 12.47 -2.38
N VAL A 71 9.33 12.23 -1.20
CA VAL A 71 7.87 12.18 -1.01
C VAL A 71 7.24 13.53 -1.35
N LYS A 72 7.86 14.63 -0.91
CA LYS A 72 7.45 15.97 -1.30
C LYS A 72 7.59 16.23 -2.81
N GLY A 73 8.67 15.72 -3.42
CA GLY A 73 8.98 15.89 -4.84
C GLY A 73 7.98 15.20 -5.77
N VAL A 74 7.37 14.08 -5.34
CA VAL A 74 6.30 13.41 -6.08
C VAL A 74 4.91 14.01 -5.80
N GLY A 75 4.83 15.11 -5.03
CA GLY A 75 3.60 15.87 -4.83
C GLY A 75 2.74 15.46 -3.63
N ILE A 76 3.23 14.58 -2.76
CA ILE A 76 2.54 14.21 -1.52
C ILE A 76 2.77 15.29 -0.47
N ASP A 77 1.71 15.74 0.23
CA ASP A 77 1.86 16.67 1.35
C ASP A 77 2.54 15.96 2.54
N VAL A 78 3.66 16.51 2.97
CA VAL A 78 4.53 15.95 4.02
C VAL A 78 4.43 16.70 5.35
N ARG A 79 3.39 17.54 5.55
CA ARG A 79 3.25 18.33 6.79
C ARG A 79 3.21 17.48 8.05
N ASN A 80 2.76 16.23 7.94
CA ASN A 80 2.72 15.27 9.04
C ASN A 80 3.73 14.12 8.88
N LEU A 81 4.81 14.33 8.11
CA LEU A 81 5.98 13.47 8.14
C LEU A 81 6.94 13.97 9.23
N CYS A 82 6.93 13.28 10.37
CA CYS A 82 7.72 13.63 11.54
C CYS A 82 9.18 13.15 11.41
N MET A 83 10.10 13.88 12.06
CA MET A 83 11.53 13.51 12.16
C MET A 83 11.87 13.09 13.59
N ASP A 84 12.34 11.85 13.77
CA ASP A 84 12.82 11.37 15.08
C ASP A 84 14.31 11.71 15.27
N LYS A 85 14.65 12.32 16.42
CA LYS A 85 16.01 12.75 16.73
C LYS A 85 16.90 11.66 17.31
N THR A 86 16.29 10.55 17.73
CA THR A 86 16.96 9.50 18.52
C THR A 86 16.98 8.15 17.82
N VAL A 87 16.00 7.87 16.99
CA VAL A 87 15.86 6.61 16.26
C VAL A 87 16.07 6.84 14.77
N HIS A 88 16.89 5.98 14.16
CA HIS A 88 17.25 6.10 12.76
C HIS A 88 16.12 5.67 11.82
N THR A 89 16.18 6.18 10.60
CA THR A 89 15.32 5.74 9.49
C THR A 89 15.45 4.23 9.29
N THR A 90 14.33 3.54 9.12
CA THR A 90 14.30 2.12 8.81
C THR A 90 14.97 1.83 7.47
N LEU A 91 15.80 0.80 7.44
CA LEU A 91 16.46 0.29 6.24
C LEU A 91 16.05 -1.17 6.02
N ALA A 92 15.77 -1.52 4.79
CA ALA A 92 15.60 -2.89 4.33
C ALA A 92 16.67 -3.22 3.28
N PHE A 93 17.29 -4.38 3.39
CA PHE A 93 18.22 -4.90 2.40
C PHE A 93 17.55 -6.05 1.66
N VAL A 94 17.42 -5.91 0.35
CA VAL A 94 16.77 -6.90 -0.51
C VAL A 94 17.85 -7.68 -1.24
N HIS A 95 17.94 -8.96 -0.94
CA HIS A 95 18.76 -9.90 -1.67
C HIS A 95 17.88 -10.67 -2.67
N THR A 96 18.29 -10.70 -3.94
CA THR A 96 17.60 -11.45 -4.98
C THR A 96 18.41 -12.69 -5.34
N TYR A 97 17.84 -13.86 -5.16
CA TYR A 97 18.45 -15.13 -5.52
C TYR A 97 18.43 -15.37 -7.04
N PRO A 98 19.30 -16.26 -7.58
CA PRO A 98 19.36 -16.55 -9.01
C PRO A 98 18.07 -17.14 -9.62
N ASP A 99 17.21 -17.73 -8.79
CA ASP A 99 15.89 -18.25 -9.16
C ASP A 99 14.79 -17.16 -9.18
N GLY A 100 15.15 -15.92 -8.77
CA GLY A 100 14.24 -14.78 -8.71
C GLY A 100 13.53 -14.61 -7.36
N ASP A 101 13.77 -15.50 -6.40
CA ASP A 101 13.27 -15.36 -5.03
C ASP A 101 14.02 -14.24 -4.30
N ARG A 102 13.40 -13.70 -3.23
CA ARG A 102 13.91 -12.55 -2.49
C ARG A 102 13.93 -12.81 -1.00
N ASP A 103 15.00 -12.36 -0.37
CA ASP A 103 15.13 -12.31 1.08
C ASP A 103 15.27 -10.85 1.52
N PHE A 104 14.68 -10.53 2.68
CA PHE A 104 14.66 -9.19 3.25
C PHE A 104 15.29 -9.19 4.63
N SER A 105 16.32 -8.36 4.79
CA SER A 105 16.93 -8.09 6.10
C SER A 105 16.56 -6.68 6.53
N PHE A 106 15.76 -6.54 7.59
CA PHE A 106 15.31 -5.26 8.10
C PHE A 106 16.21 -4.76 9.25
N TYR A 107 16.66 -3.53 9.14
CA TYR A 107 17.29 -2.77 10.22
C TYR A 107 16.23 -1.82 10.79
N ARG A 108 15.34 -2.40 11.63
CA ARG A 108 14.14 -1.80 12.18
C ARG A 108 13.93 -2.25 13.65
N ASN A 109 14.95 -2.10 14.49
CA ASN A 109 14.90 -2.60 15.87
C ASN A 109 15.43 -1.59 16.90
N PRO A 110 14.65 -0.51 17.21
CA PRO A 110 13.52 0.00 16.47
C PRO A 110 13.93 0.82 15.23
N GLY A 111 13.02 0.98 14.28
CA GLY A 111 13.09 1.98 13.24
C GLY A 111 12.24 3.21 13.59
N ALA A 112 12.54 4.37 13.02
CA ALA A 112 11.83 5.62 13.34
C ALA A 112 10.33 5.56 13.00
N ASP A 113 9.94 4.79 11.99
CA ASP A 113 8.53 4.57 11.65
C ASP A 113 7.73 3.87 12.76
N MET A 114 8.39 3.05 13.60
CA MET A 114 7.79 2.42 14.77
C MET A 114 7.54 3.41 15.92
N MET A 115 8.19 4.57 15.90
CA MET A 115 8.12 5.60 16.95
C MET A 115 7.01 6.62 16.70
N LEU A 116 6.19 6.46 15.67
CA LEU A 116 4.99 7.27 15.50
C LEU A 116 4.05 7.04 16.69
N CYS A 117 3.64 8.12 17.33
CA CYS A 117 2.71 8.04 18.46
C CYS A 117 1.45 8.89 18.20
N LYS A 118 0.44 8.71 19.02
CA LYS A 118 -0.84 9.40 18.88
C LYS A 118 -0.69 10.93 18.82
N ASP A 119 0.22 11.50 19.60
CA ASP A 119 0.44 12.95 19.63
C ASP A 119 1.12 13.50 18.37
N ASP A 120 1.72 12.65 17.56
CA ASP A 120 2.29 13.01 16.26
C ASP A 120 1.22 13.12 15.16
N VAL A 121 0.01 12.57 15.37
CA VAL A 121 -1.03 12.49 14.34
C VAL A 121 -1.78 13.79 14.20
N ASP A 122 -1.67 14.42 13.03
CA ASP A 122 -2.44 15.62 12.67
C ASP A 122 -3.90 15.24 12.35
N LYS A 123 -4.75 15.43 13.35
CA LYS A 123 -6.19 15.17 13.25
C LYS A 123 -6.86 15.98 12.14
N ASP A 124 -6.50 17.26 11.98
CA ASP A 124 -7.14 18.15 11.01
C ASP A 124 -6.84 17.72 9.58
N LEU A 125 -5.66 17.11 9.36
CA LEU A 125 -5.29 16.53 8.09
C LEU A 125 -6.22 15.37 7.71
N ILE A 126 -6.50 14.47 8.65
CA ILE A 126 -7.41 13.34 8.45
C ILE A 126 -8.84 13.86 8.21
N GLU A 127 -9.36 14.73 9.07
CA GLU A 127 -10.72 15.28 8.95
C GLU A 127 -10.96 16.04 7.64
N SER A 128 -9.89 16.51 6.99
CA SER A 128 -9.95 17.18 5.69
C SER A 128 -9.79 16.23 4.48
N SER A 129 -9.76 14.93 4.71
CA SER A 129 -9.60 13.89 3.69
C SER A 129 -10.92 13.20 3.34
N ARG A 130 -10.98 12.53 2.18
CA ARG A 130 -12.13 11.73 1.74
C ARG A 130 -11.94 10.23 1.97
N VAL A 131 -10.69 9.78 1.88
CA VAL A 131 -10.28 8.40 2.12
C VAL A 131 -9.11 8.40 3.08
N PHE A 132 -9.15 7.50 4.05
CA PHE A 132 -8.01 7.19 4.92
C PHE A 132 -7.49 5.79 4.57
N HIS A 133 -6.19 5.68 4.27
CA HIS A 133 -5.55 4.42 3.87
C HIS A 133 -4.46 4.01 4.86
N PHE A 134 -4.39 2.72 5.19
CA PHE A 134 -3.38 2.15 6.07
C PHE A 134 -3.10 0.66 5.77
N GLY A 135 -1.98 0.17 6.28
CA GLY A 135 -1.58 -1.23 6.27
C GLY A 135 -1.17 -1.72 7.66
N THR A 136 -0.61 -2.93 7.75
CA THR A 136 -0.30 -3.54 9.05
C THR A 136 1.07 -3.16 9.62
N LEU A 137 2.02 -2.69 8.79
CA LEU A 137 3.36 -2.34 9.26
C LEU A 137 3.36 -1.21 10.31
N SER A 138 2.37 -0.32 10.26
CA SER A 138 2.12 0.72 11.26
C SER A 138 1.51 0.19 12.56
N SER A 139 1.39 -1.13 12.73
CA SER A 139 0.86 -1.76 13.96
C SER A 139 1.82 -2.75 14.60
N THR A 140 3.07 -2.85 14.11
CA THR A 140 4.10 -3.77 14.60
C THR A 140 4.66 -3.40 15.99
N HIS A 141 4.43 -2.17 16.46
CA HIS A 141 4.86 -1.68 17.77
C HIS A 141 3.68 -1.02 18.49
N GLU A 142 3.64 -1.08 19.82
CA GLU A 142 2.50 -0.62 20.62
C GLU A 142 2.16 0.86 20.35
N GLY A 143 3.15 1.75 20.34
CA GLY A 143 2.94 3.18 20.13
C GLY A 143 2.37 3.52 18.75
N ASN A 144 2.90 2.91 17.68
CA ASN A 144 2.39 3.18 16.34
C ASN A 144 1.05 2.48 16.09
N ARG A 145 0.78 1.36 16.74
CA ARG A 145 -0.54 0.72 16.77
C ARG A 145 -1.60 1.63 17.37
N GLU A 146 -1.31 2.26 18.52
CA GLU A 146 -2.20 3.24 19.15
C GLU A 146 -2.44 4.45 18.25
N ALA A 147 -1.38 4.98 17.61
CA ALA A 147 -1.47 6.09 16.66
C ALA A 147 -2.36 5.73 15.46
N THR A 148 -2.18 4.54 14.89
CA THR A 148 -2.98 4.04 13.77
C THR A 148 -4.45 3.89 14.15
N ARG A 149 -4.76 3.29 15.29
CA ARG A 149 -6.14 3.16 15.78
C ARG A 149 -6.80 4.50 16.04
N TYR A 150 -6.06 5.45 16.63
CA TYR A 150 -6.54 6.81 16.81
C TYR A 150 -6.84 7.51 15.48
N ALA A 151 -5.97 7.38 14.50
CA ALA A 151 -6.16 7.94 13.15
C ALA A 151 -7.41 7.36 12.46
N ILE A 152 -7.63 6.04 12.55
CA ILE A 152 -8.82 5.36 12.03
C ILE A 152 -10.09 5.88 12.72
N ASP A 153 -10.07 6.05 14.04
CA ASP A 153 -11.21 6.59 14.79
C ASP A 153 -11.56 8.02 14.37
N VAL A 154 -10.55 8.86 14.11
CA VAL A 154 -10.75 10.22 13.59
C VAL A 154 -11.37 10.17 12.19
N ALA A 155 -10.83 9.35 11.29
CA ALA A 155 -11.32 9.21 9.92
C ALA A 155 -12.78 8.72 9.88
N LYS A 156 -13.12 7.69 10.66
CA LYS A 156 -14.51 7.19 10.78
C LYS A 156 -15.47 8.26 11.28
N LYS A 157 -15.08 9.04 12.29
CA LYS A 157 -15.91 10.15 12.81
C LYS A 157 -16.08 11.27 11.79
N ALA A 158 -15.09 11.47 10.90
CA ALA A 158 -15.14 12.45 9.83
C ALA A 158 -15.95 11.97 8.60
N GLY A 159 -16.38 10.68 8.60
CA GLY A 159 -17.10 10.05 7.50
C GLY A 159 -16.23 9.74 6.29
N ASP A 160 -14.94 9.51 6.50
CA ASP A 160 -14.01 9.10 5.45
C ASP A 160 -14.21 7.62 5.13
N VAL A 161 -13.98 7.24 3.86
CA VAL A 161 -13.89 5.84 3.47
C VAL A 161 -12.57 5.26 4.00
N ILE A 162 -12.65 4.13 4.68
CA ILE A 162 -11.48 3.44 5.24
C ILE A 162 -10.99 2.39 4.24
N SER A 163 -9.79 2.60 3.69
CA SER A 163 -9.09 1.67 2.80
C SER A 163 -8.01 0.91 3.53
N PHE A 164 -8.02 -0.41 3.44
CA PHE A 164 -7.06 -1.29 4.09
C PHE A 164 -6.40 -2.25 3.12
N ASP A 165 -5.07 -2.32 3.17
CA ASP A 165 -4.24 -3.34 2.53
C ASP A 165 -3.37 -3.97 3.62
N PRO A 166 -3.56 -5.23 4.02
CA PRO A 166 -2.76 -5.88 5.06
C PRO A 166 -1.27 -5.76 4.78
N ASN A 167 -0.87 -5.99 3.55
CA ASN A 167 0.51 -5.94 3.09
C ASN A 167 1.45 -6.70 4.03
N LEU A 168 1.08 -7.95 4.30
CA LEU A 168 1.69 -8.84 5.28
C LEU A 168 3.20 -9.00 5.08
N ARG A 169 3.96 -8.84 6.15
CA ARG A 169 5.39 -9.12 6.25
C ARG A 169 5.64 -9.91 7.53
N GLU A 170 5.49 -11.24 7.46
CA GLU A 170 5.54 -12.14 8.62
C GLU A 170 6.82 -11.96 9.44
N ASN A 171 7.96 -11.77 8.79
CA ASN A 171 9.28 -11.59 9.41
C ASN A 171 9.46 -10.30 10.24
N LEU A 172 8.48 -9.40 10.22
CA LEU A 172 8.49 -8.16 11.04
C LEU A 172 7.65 -8.27 12.31
N TRP A 173 7.06 -9.42 12.58
CA TRP A 173 6.19 -9.66 13.71
C TRP A 173 6.80 -10.63 14.70
N GLU A 174 6.50 -10.44 15.98
CA GLU A 174 6.96 -11.34 17.03
C GLU A 174 6.22 -12.69 17.00
N SER A 175 4.94 -12.67 16.57
CA SER A 175 4.13 -13.87 16.40
C SER A 175 3.15 -13.75 15.23
N LEU A 176 2.77 -14.90 14.66
CA LEU A 176 1.73 -14.96 13.63
C LEU A 176 0.33 -14.66 14.19
N ASP A 177 0.12 -14.89 15.50
CA ASP A 177 -1.15 -14.56 16.16
C ASP A 177 -1.33 -13.04 16.29
N ASP A 178 -0.24 -12.30 16.58
CA ASP A 178 -0.29 -10.84 16.64
C ASP A 178 -0.61 -10.23 15.29
N VAL A 179 0.05 -10.67 14.21
CA VAL A 179 -0.26 -10.18 12.87
C VAL A 179 -1.69 -10.52 12.45
N ARG A 180 -2.14 -11.72 12.76
CA ARG A 180 -3.53 -12.13 12.48
C ARG A 180 -4.52 -11.22 13.19
N ALA A 181 -4.30 -10.91 14.46
CA ALA A 181 -5.15 -10.01 15.23
C ALA A 181 -5.20 -8.59 14.63
N GLU A 182 -4.07 -8.06 14.16
CA GLU A 182 -4.04 -6.73 13.54
C GLU A 182 -4.69 -6.71 12.14
N ILE A 183 -4.55 -7.78 11.35
CA ILE A 183 -5.28 -7.92 10.07
C ILE A 183 -6.79 -8.02 10.35
N GLU A 184 -7.22 -8.81 11.33
CA GLU A 184 -8.62 -8.90 11.76
C GLU A 184 -9.18 -7.55 12.20
N TYR A 185 -8.39 -6.78 12.97
CA TYR A 185 -8.79 -5.43 13.35
C TYR A 185 -8.97 -4.52 12.11
N GLY A 186 -8.01 -4.50 11.19
CA GLY A 186 -8.09 -3.72 9.96
C GLY A 186 -9.33 -4.07 9.13
N MET A 187 -9.62 -5.38 8.97
CA MET A 187 -10.81 -5.86 8.28
C MET A 187 -12.12 -5.48 8.99
N SER A 188 -12.12 -5.41 10.32
CA SER A 188 -13.33 -5.04 11.10
C SER A 188 -13.71 -3.57 11.00
N VAL A 189 -12.80 -2.72 10.48
CA VAL A 189 -12.99 -1.28 10.43
C VAL A 189 -13.02 -0.70 9.01
N CYS A 190 -12.59 -1.46 8.00
CA CYS A 190 -12.47 -0.96 6.63
C CYS A 190 -13.77 -1.05 5.83
N ASP A 191 -13.89 -0.14 4.85
CA ASP A 191 -14.96 -0.13 3.85
C ASP A 191 -14.48 -0.77 2.53
N MET A 192 -13.18 -0.70 2.26
CA MET A 192 -12.51 -1.30 1.12
C MET A 192 -11.30 -2.12 1.60
N LEU A 193 -11.30 -3.40 1.30
CA LEU A 193 -10.19 -4.32 1.51
C LEU A 193 -9.54 -4.65 0.17
N LYS A 194 -8.24 -4.38 0.01
CA LYS A 194 -7.42 -5.06 -0.99
C LYS A 194 -6.57 -6.10 -0.26
N ILE A 195 -6.58 -7.33 -0.74
CA ILE A 195 -5.85 -8.46 -0.13
C ILE A 195 -5.24 -9.33 -1.24
N SER A 196 -4.07 -9.92 -1.00
CA SER A 196 -3.44 -10.86 -1.93
C SER A 196 -3.91 -12.30 -1.72
N ASP A 197 -3.63 -13.18 -2.69
CA ASP A 197 -3.85 -14.63 -2.61
C ASP A 197 -3.24 -15.25 -1.35
N ASN A 198 -1.95 -15.01 -1.12
CA ASN A 198 -1.24 -15.53 0.07
C ASN A 198 -1.86 -15.05 1.38
N GLU A 199 -2.32 -13.79 1.44
CA GLU A 199 -2.98 -13.24 2.63
C GLU A 199 -4.37 -13.86 2.85
N VAL A 200 -5.11 -14.16 1.78
CA VAL A 200 -6.37 -14.93 1.88
C VAL A 200 -6.10 -16.33 2.42
N GLU A 201 -5.09 -17.02 1.91
CA GLU A 201 -4.68 -18.33 2.41
C GLU A 201 -4.29 -18.27 3.89
N PHE A 202 -3.49 -17.27 4.28
CA PHE A 202 -3.09 -17.04 5.66
C PHE A 202 -4.29 -16.80 6.58
N MET A 203 -5.25 -15.96 6.18
CA MET A 203 -6.38 -15.57 7.03
C MET A 203 -7.50 -16.60 7.06
N CYS A 204 -7.78 -17.27 5.93
CA CYS A 204 -8.93 -18.13 5.74
C CYS A 204 -8.59 -19.63 5.73
N GLY A 205 -7.31 -19.98 5.59
CA GLY A 205 -6.87 -21.39 5.52
C GLY A 205 -7.37 -22.12 4.27
N THR A 206 -7.60 -21.40 3.16
CA THR A 206 -8.11 -21.96 1.91
C THR A 206 -7.50 -21.24 0.71
N ASP A 207 -7.21 -22.00 -0.35
CA ASP A 207 -6.80 -21.54 -1.69
C ASP A 207 -8.00 -21.34 -2.63
N ASP A 208 -9.22 -21.62 -2.16
CA ASP A 208 -10.45 -21.20 -2.82
C ASP A 208 -10.75 -19.74 -2.46
N TYR A 209 -10.30 -18.83 -3.33
CA TYR A 209 -10.40 -17.39 -3.11
C TYR A 209 -11.86 -16.87 -3.10
N ASP A 210 -12.80 -17.57 -3.77
CA ASP A 210 -14.22 -17.21 -3.70
C ASP A 210 -14.79 -17.54 -2.30
N LYS A 211 -14.45 -18.71 -1.80
CA LYS A 211 -14.78 -19.11 -0.43
C LYS A 211 -14.13 -18.21 0.61
N GLY A 212 -12.82 -17.89 0.42
CA GLY A 212 -12.09 -16.97 1.29
C GLY A 212 -12.74 -15.59 1.33
N ALA A 213 -13.07 -15.00 0.16
CA ALA A 213 -13.77 -13.72 0.08
C ALA A 213 -15.11 -13.75 0.82
N GLN A 214 -15.90 -14.81 0.62
CA GLN A 214 -17.20 -14.93 1.29
C GLN A 214 -17.06 -15.01 2.81
N MET A 215 -16.05 -15.76 3.31
CA MET A 215 -15.75 -15.84 4.76
C MET A 215 -15.41 -14.46 5.34
N LEU A 216 -14.60 -13.66 4.63
CA LEU A 216 -14.23 -12.31 5.05
C LEU A 216 -15.41 -11.36 5.04
N ILE A 217 -16.23 -11.39 3.97
CA ILE A 217 -17.44 -10.56 3.84
C ILE A 217 -18.44 -10.91 4.93
N ASP A 218 -18.70 -12.19 5.17
CA ASP A 218 -19.67 -12.63 6.18
C ASP A 218 -19.25 -12.25 7.59
N LYS A 219 -17.94 -12.38 7.90
CA LYS A 219 -17.41 -12.08 9.24
C LYS A 219 -17.32 -10.57 9.51
N TYR A 220 -16.83 -9.78 8.55
CA TYR A 220 -16.48 -8.38 8.77
C TYR A 220 -17.41 -7.39 8.08
N GLN A 221 -18.34 -7.86 7.25
CA GLN A 221 -19.31 -7.03 6.51
C GLN A 221 -18.66 -5.95 5.65
N ILE A 222 -17.50 -6.28 5.01
CA ILE A 222 -16.73 -5.34 4.20
C ILE A 222 -17.48 -5.07 2.89
N PRO A 223 -17.80 -3.80 2.56
CA PRO A 223 -18.56 -3.45 1.36
C PRO A 223 -17.89 -3.82 0.05
N LEU A 224 -16.57 -3.61 -0.06
CA LEU A 224 -15.79 -3.86 -1.26
C LEU A 224 -14.54 -4.68 -0.92
N VAL A 225 -14.46 -5.91 -1.45
CA VAL A 225 -13.30 -6.80 -1.30
C VAL A 225 -12.65 -7.03 -2.66
N LEU A 226 -11.35 -6.78 -2.75
CA LEU A 226 -10.54 -6.93 -3.94
C LEU A 226 -9.40 -7.92 -3.66
N ILE A 227 -9.34 -9.02 -4.40
CA ILE A 227 -8.28 -10.03 -4.27
C ILE A 227 -7.36 -9.95 -5.48
N THR A 228 -6.07 -9.71 -5.25
CA THR A 228 -5.03 -9.75 -6.28
C THR A 228 -4.38 -11.13 -6.32
N LEU A 229 -4.23 -11.69 -7.52
CA LEU A 229 -3.77 -13.05 -7.78
C LEU A 229 -2.46 -13.06 -8.61
N GLY A 230 -1.65 -12.01 -8.49
CA GLY A 230 -0.40 -11.85 -9.22
C GLY A 230 -0.61 -12.01 -10.74
N LYS A 231 0.10 -12.97 -11.34
CA LYS A 231 0.01 -13.26 -12.78
C LYS A 231 -1.34 -13.82 -13.24
N TYR A 232 -2.26 -14.10 -12.34
CA TYR A 232 -3.60 -14.63 -12.65
C TYR A 232 -4.68 -13.54 -12.61
N GLY A 233 -4.31 -12.27 -12.38
CA GLY A 233 -5.22 -11.13 -12.42
C GLY A 233 -5.82 -10.79 -11.06
N SER A 234 -7.11 -10.46 -11.06
CA SER A 234 -7.79 -10.03 -9.83
C SER A 234 -9.26 -10.39 -9.81
N ARG A 235 -9.83 -10.40 -8.60
CA ARG A 235 -11.26 -10.59 -8.36
C ARG A 235 -11.80 -9.45 -7.50
N GLY A 236 -12.99 -8.99 -7.80
CA GLY A 236 -13.72 -8.00 -7.00
C GLY A 236 -15.05 -8.56 -6.54
N TYR A 237 -15.42 -8.25 -5.30
CA TYR A 237 -16.67 -8.69 -4.67
C TYR A 237 -17.37 -7.46 -4.09
N TYR A 238 -18.61 -7.26 -4.50
CA TYR A 238 -19.43 -6.12 -4.10
C TYR A 238 -20.91 -6.47 -4.09
N LYS A 239 -21.58 -6.26 -2.95
CA LYS A 239 -23.03 -6.51 -2.76
C LYS A 239 -23.49 -7.89 -3.28
N GLY A 240 -22.72 -8.95 -3.02
CA GLY A 240 -23.02 -10.32 -3.43
C GLY A 240 -22.63 -10.67 -4.87
N ASN A 241 -22.20 -9.71 -5.68
CA ASN A 241 -21.69 -9.93 -7.02
C ASN A 241 -20.18 -10.20 -6.99
N LYS A 242 -19.72 -11.00 -7.97
CA LYS A 242 -18.30 -11.27 -8.22
C LYS A 242 -17.95 -10.90 -9.66
N VAL A 243 -16.86 -10.18 -9.81
CA VAL A 243 -16.25 -9.85 -11.11
C VAL A 243 -14.81 -10.38 -11.14
N VAL A 244 -14.38 -10.95 -12.26
CA VAL A 244 -13.03 -11.52 -12.46
C VAL A 244 -12.38 -10.83 -13.65
N ALA A 245 -11.22 -10.21 -13.43
CA ALA A 245 -10.44 -9.58 -14.50
C ALA A 245 -9.13 -10.33 -14.76
N GLN A 246 -8.83 -10.56 -16.03
CA GLN A 246 -7.59 -11.19 -16.47
C GLN A 246 -6.39 -10.26 -16.28
N PRO A 247 -5.17 -10.80 -16.07
CA PRO A 247 -3.96 -10.01 -15.91
C PRO A 247 -3.53 -9.36 -17.22
N PHE A 248 -2.70 -8.32 -17.11
CA PHE A 248 -1.87 -7.82 -18.20
C PHE A 248 -0.45 -8.34 -17.95
N LEU A 249 0.03 -9.26 -18.81
CA LEU A 249 1.38 -9.80 -18.67
C LEU A 249 2.37 -8.97 -19.49
N GLN A 250 3.51 -8.66 -18.90
CA GLN A 250 4.60 -7.89 -19.52
C GLN A 250 5.80 -8.83 -19.75
N GLU A 251 6.33 -8.86 -20.98
CA GLU A 251 7.54 -9.63 -21.30
C GLU A 251 8.79 -9.08 -20.61
N GLY A 252 8.77 -7.78 -20.23
CA GLY A 252 9.88 -7.06 -19.60
C GLY A 252 9.78 -6.95 -18.09
N THR A 253 9.13 -7.90 -17.39
CA THR A 253 9.04 -7.87 -15.91
C THR A 253 10.44 -7.97 -15.30
N ILE A 254 10.80 -6.96 -14.49
CA ILE A 254 12.07 -6.85 -13.78
C ILE A 254 11.87 -7.22 -12.31
N GLU A 255 10.85 -6.63 -11.67
CA GLU A 255 10.53 -6.87 -10.27
C GLU A 255 9.03 -6.61 -10.00
N THR A 256 8.53 -7.08 -8.86
CA THR A 256 7.10 -6.94 -8.51
C THR A 256 6.84 -5.92 -7.39
N THR A 257 7.87 -5.18 -6.98
CA THR A 257 7.76 -4.14 -5.95
C THR A 257 6.75 -3.08 -6.38
N GLY A 258 5.82 -2.74 -5.48
CA GLY A 258 4.80 -1.72 -5.73
C GLY A 258 3.61 -2.15 -6.59
N ALA A 259 3.57 -3.40 -7.13
CA ALA A 259 2.45 -3.84 -7.96
C ALA A 259 1.12 -3.87 -7.17
N GLY A 260 1.13 -4.41 -5.96
CA GLY A 260 -0.01 -4.39 -5.04
C GLY A 260 -0.46 -2.98 -4.69
N ASP A 261 0.51 -2.11 -4.38
CA ASP A 261 0.26 -0.70 -4.01
C ASP A 261 -0.35 0.08 -5.19
N THR A 262 0.16 -0.16 -6.42
CA THR A 262 -0.34 0.44 -7.65
C THR A 262 -1.79 0.01 -7.95
N PHE A 263 -2.09 -1.27 -7.74
CA PHE A 263 -3.46 -1.80 -7.83
C PHE A 263 -4.36 -1.17 -6.77
N CYS A 264 -3.91 -1.09 -5.52
CA CYS A 264 -4.65 -0.48 -4.41
C CYS A 264 -4.95 1.01 -4.68
N ALA A 265 -3.96 1.75 -5.20
CA ALA A 265 -4.15 3.15 -5.62
C ALA A 265 -5.22 3.30 -6.70
N SER A 266 -5.23 2.40 -7.69
CA SER A 266 -6.27 2.36 -8.72
C SER A 266 -7.65 2.11 -8.11
N ALA A 267 -7.75 1.17 -7.17
CA ALA A 267 -8.99 0.89 -6.45
C ALA A 267 -9.50 2.12 -5.69
N ILE A 268 -8.64 2.79 -4.93
CA ILE A 268 -8.98 4.04 -4.22
C ILE A 268 -9.41 5.15 -5.22
N HIS A 269 -8.73 5.26 -6.38
CA HIS A 269 -9.11 6.23 -7.41
C HIS A 269 -10.55 5.99 -7.89
N TYR A 270 -10.96 4.73 -8.10
CA TYR A 270 -12.31 4.39 -8.54
C TYR A 270 -13.35 4.54 -7.43
N VAL A 271 -12.98 4.29 -6.16
CA VAL A 271 -13.83 4.61 -4.99
C VAL A 271 -14.07 6.13 -4.92
N LEU A 272 -13.06 6.95 -5.16
CA LEU A 272 -13.21 8.41 -5.23
C LEU A 272 -14.06 8.87 -6.42
N LYS A 273 -14.05 8.13 -7.53
CA LYS A 273 -14.81 8.41 -8.75
C LYS A 273 -16.29 8.09 -8.60
N TYR A 274 -16.63 6.93 -8.04
CA TYR A 274 -18.00 6.39 -8.01
C TYR A 274 -18.65 6.44 -6.63
N GLY A 275 -17.87 6.64 -5.57
CA GLY A 275 -18.28 6.40 -4.17
C GLY A 275 -18.31 4.91 -3.84
N ILE A 276 -18.15 4.60 -2.54
CA ILE A 276 -18.15 3.19 -2.07
C ILE A 276 -19.49 2.47 -2.36
N ASP A 277 -20.59 3.21 -2.40
CA ASP A 277 -21.93 2.68 -2.66
C ASP A 277 -22.31 2.65 -4.15
N GLY A 278 -21.48 3.20 -5.03
CA GLY A 278 -21.79 3.49 -6.43
C GLY A 278 -21.36 2.43 -7.44
N PHE A 279 -20.81 1.29 -7.00
CA PHE A 279 -20.35 0.22 -7.90
C PHE A 279 -21.50 -0.63 -8.44
N ASP A 280 -21.30 -1.11 -9.66
CA ASP A 280 -22.00 -2.19 -10.33
C ASP A 280 -20.93 -3.08 -11.01
N ASP A 281 -21.34 -4.14 -11.70
CA ASP A 281 -20.41 -5.11 -12.30
C ASP A 281 -19.51 -4.45 -13.37
N ASP A 282 -20.04 -3.52 -14.17
CA ASP A 282 -19.27 -2.84 -15.22
C ASP A 282 -18.19 -1.92 -14.61
N LYS A 283 -18.55 -1.14 -13.59
CA LYS A 283 -17.60 -0.26 -12.89
C LYS A 283 -16.56 -1.05 -12.08
N LEU A 284 -16.98 -2.18 -11.53
CA LEU A 284 -16.06 -3.08 -10.84
C LEU A 284 -15.08 -3.72 -11.83
N MET A 285 -15.55 -4.13 -13.02
CA MET A 285 -14.70 -4.62 -14.10
C MET A 285 -13.71 -3.52 -14.56
N GLU A 286 -14.19 -2.28 -14.74
CA GLU A 286 -13.33 -1.14 -15.10
C GLU A 286 -12.21 -0.94 -14.07
N LEU A 287 -12.54 -0.94 -12.77
CA LEU A 287 -11.57 -0.85 -11.68
C LEU A 287 -10.52 -1.97 -11.78
N LEU A 288 -10.96 -3.22 -11.91
CA LEU A 288 -10.06 -4.38 -11.91
C LEU A 288 -9.12 -4.37 -13.12
N LEU A 289 -9.64 -4.07 -14.31
CA LEU A 289 -8.82 -3.98 -15.53
C LEU A 289 -7.80 -2.86 -15.43
N HIS A 290 -8.22 -1.70 -14.95
CA HIS A 290 -7.33 -0.55 -14.77
C HIS A 290 -6.24 -0.85 -13.72
N GLY A 291 -6.62 -1.43 -12.58
CA GLY A 291 -5.69 -1.85 -11.54
C GLY A 291 -4.69 -2.90 -12.02
N ASN A 292 -5.15 -3.92 -12.76
CA ASN A 292 -4.28 -4.94 -13.34
C ASN A 292 -3.30 -4.35 -14.39
N ALA A 293 -3.76 -3.42 -15.22
CA ALA A 293 -2.90 -2.74 -16.20
C ALA A 293 -1.84 -1.87 -15.51
N ALA A 294 -2.23 -1.06 -14.54
CA ALA A 294 -1.31 -0.23 -13.76
C ALA A 294 -0.27 -1.08 -13.00
N ALA A 295 -0.73 -2.13 -12.30
CA ALA A 295 0.13 -3.07 -11.59
C ALA A 295 1.10 -3.81 -12.51
N SER A 296 0.72 -4.11 -13.75
CA SER A 296 1.62 -4.77 -14.70
C SER A 296 2.73 -3.83 -15.18
N LEU A 297 2.42 -2.56 -15.43
CA LEU A 297 3.40 -1.56 -15.91
C LEU A 297 4.51 -1.31 -14.89
N ILE A 298 4.18 -1.19 -13.59
CA ILE A 298 5.20 -0.95 -12.58
C ILE A 298 6.22 -2.09 -12.51
N THR A 299 5.83 -3.34 -12.81
CA THR A 299 6.75 -4.48 -12.76
C THR A 299 7.88 -4.42 -13.79
N THR A 300 7.79 -3.56 -14.78
CA THR A 300 8.84 -3.32 -15.79
C THR A 300 9.89 -2.29 -15.35
N ARG A 301 9.82 -1.79 -14.13
CA ARG A 301 10.65 -0.71 -13.61
C ARG A 301 11.32 -1.11 -12.30
N LYS A 302 12.51 -0.54 -12.03
CA LYS A 302 13.18 -0.71 -10.73
C LYS A 302 12.65 0.32 -9.73
N GLY A 303 12.37 -0.14 -8.52
CA GLY A 303 11.78 0.67 -7.45
C GLY A 303 10.28 0.88 -7.64
N ALA A 304 9.67 1.68 -6.78
CA ALA A 304 8.23 1.92 -6.78
C ALA A 304 7.88 3.41 -6.77
N LEU A 305 8.09 4.09 -5.66
CA LEU A 305 7.58 5.42 -5.35
C LEU A 305 7.82 6.48 -6.45
N LYS A 306 8.99 6.45 -7.09
CA LYS A 306 9.41 7.45 -8.09
C LYS A 306 9.08 7.07 -9.54
N VAL A 307 8.66 5.83 -9.79
CA VAL A 307 8.53 5.25 -11.13
C VAL A 307 7.12 4.75 -11.43
N MET A 308 6.13 5.21 -10.68
CA MET A 308 4.73 4.86 -10.90
C MET A 308 4.31 5.16 -12.35
N PRO A 309 3.50 4.30 -12.98
CA PRO A 309 3.02 4.53 -14.34
C PRO A 309 2.14 5.78 -14.43
N THR A 310 2.16 6.43 -15.58
CA THR A 310 1.27 7.55 -15.88
C THR A 310 -0.10 7.05 -16.32
N THR A 311 -1.12 7.90 -16.20
CA THR A 311 -2.47 7.60 -16.69
C THR A 311 -2.47 7.27 -18.19
N ASP A 312 -1.69 8.01 -18.98
CA ASP A 312 -1.61 7.80 -20.44
C ASP A 312 -1.03 6.41 -20.80
N GLU A 313 0.01 5.95 -20.09
CA GLU A 313 0.57 4.62 -20.28
C GLU A 313 -0.45 3.51 -19.97
N ILE A 314 -1.21 3.67 -18.88
CA ILE A 314 -2.25 2.73 -18.50
C ILE A 314 -3.37 2.68 -19.55
N GLU A 315 -3.84 3.85 -20.01
CA GLU A 315 -4.87 3.94 -21.04
C GLU A 315 -4.42 3.35 -22.39
N GLN A 316 -3.14 3.57 -22.76
CA GLN A 316 -2.58 2.96 -23.97
C GLN A 316 -2.56 1.44 -23.89
N LEU A 317 -2.15 0.89 -22.73
CA LEU A 317 -2.14 -0.55 -22.50
C LEU A 317 -3.56 -1.15 -22.54
N LEU A 318 -4.54 -0.47 -21.94
CA LEU A 318 -5.94 -0.88 -21.97
C LEU A 318 -6.50 -0.90 -23.41
N LYS A 319 -6.23 0.15 -24.19
CA LYS A 319 -6.66 0.24 -25.61
C LYS A 319 -6.02 -0.81 -26.51
N ALA A 320 -4.77 -1.19 -26.25
CA ALA A 320 -4.08 -2.22 -27.05
C ALA A 320 -4.65 -3.64 -26.87
N ARG A 321 -5.45 -3.87 -25.82
CA ARG A 321 -6.09 -5.16 -25.53
C ARG A 321 -7.52 -5.28 -26.09
N LEU A 322 -8.16 -4.14 -26.42
CA LEU A 322 -9.48 -4.07 -27.08
C LEU A 322 -9.37 -4.29 -28.58
#